data_3b6b8cae1b221ba706529cfaab9e08a5
#
_entry.id   3b6b8cae1b221ba706529cfaab9e08a5
#
_cell.length_a   1.000
_cell.length_b   1.000
_cell.length_c   1.000
_cell.angle_alpha   90.00
_cell.angle_beta   90.00
_cell.angle_gamma   90.00
#
_symmetry.space_group_name_H-M   'P 1'
#
loop_
_entity.id
_entity.type
_entity.pdbx_description
1 polymer ?
#
loop_
_entity_poly.entity_id
_entity_poly.type
_entity_poly.pdbx_seq_one_letter_code
_entity_poly.pdbx_strand_id
1 'polypeptide(L)'
;MKKLVVFFLIGLLSFVMTPAIAHSELVSSNPSASANIEQLPEQIELEFNEELLNLGNGNSVSIMTPSGEDIGMGETSTQGTKITRLLNTTSETGKFQVKYRVASADGHVLNGIYTFNVSQTAVPISENLNSAEPESGSNLLITLVTIILGAVVVLLLGLLIRSRKR
;
A
#
# COMPACT_ATOMS: atom_id res chain seq x y z
N MET A 1 -7.01 -46.40 -9.11
CA MET A 1 -6.53 -45.65 -7.95
C MET A 1 -5.48 -44.60 -8.32
N LYS A 2 -4.41 -44.91 -9.10
CA LYS A 2 -3.35 -43.93 -9.48
C LYS A 2 -3.88 -42.70 -10.23
N LYS A 3 -4.81 -42.87 -11.19
CA LYS A 3 -5.42 -41.78 -11.94
C LYS A 3 -6.25 -40.84 -11.02
N LEU A 4 -6.96 -41.38 -10.05
CA LEU A 4 -7.79 -40.64 -9.10
C LEU A 4 -6.92 -39.75 -8.18
N VAL A 5 -5.77 -40.26 -7.72
CA VAL A 5 -4.80 -39.49 -6.90
C VAL A 5 -4.19 -38.34 -7.70
N VAL A 6 -3.87 -38.55 -8.99
CA VAL A 6 -3.36 -37.48 -9.86
C VAL A 6 -4.40 -36.39 -10.08
N PHE A 7 -5.67 -36.74 -10.31
CA PHE A 7 -6.74 -35.77 -10.44
C PHE A 7 -6.97 -34.98 -9.13
N PHE A 8 -6.86 -35.65 -7.98
CA PHE A 8 -6.98 -34.97 -6.68
C PHE A 8 -5.80 -34.04 -6.41
N LEU A 9 -4.59 -34.43 -6.81
CA LEU A 9 -3.41 -33.54 -6.69
C LEU A 9 -3.51 -32.31 -7.60
N ILE A 10 -4.00 -32.46 -8.82
CA ILE A 10 -4.23 -31.35 -9.76
C ILE A 10 -5.32 -30.43 -9.21
N GLY A 11 -6.41 -30.97 -8.66
CA GLY A 11 -7.46 -30.21 -8.01
C GLY A 11 -6.97 -29.41 -6.80
N LEU A 12 -6.08 -29.99 -5.99
CA LEU A 12 -5.50 -29.31 -4.81
C LEU A 12 -4.55 -28.17 -5.21
N LEU A 13 -3.80 -28.33 -6.31
CA LEU A 13 -2.92 -27.29 -6.85
C LEU A 13 -3.69 -26.09 -7.43
N SER A 14 -4.92 -26.31 -7.90
CA SER A 14 -5.78 -25.26 -8.44
C SER A 14 -6.40 -24.36 -7.37
N PHE A 15 -6.35 -24.74 -6.09
CA PHE A 15 -6.90 -23.97 -4.97
C PHE A 15 -5.95 -22.91 -4.41
N VAL A 16 -4.68 -22.87 -4.86
CA VAL A 16 -3.71 -21.85 -4.46
C VAL A 16 -3.81 -20.66 -5.43
N MET A 17 -5.00 -20.11 -5.60
CA MET A 17 -5.15 -18.82 -6.26
C MET A 17 -4.91 -17.73 -5.21
N THR A 18 -3.72 -17.15 -5.20
CA THR A 18 -3.51 -15.85 -4.56
C THR A 18 -4.36 -14.84 -5.34
N PRO A 19 -5.21 -14.02 -4.68
CA PRO A 19 -5.86 -12.93 -5.37
C PRO A 19 -4.77 -12.03 -5.97
N ALA A 20 -4.73 -11.94 -7.29
CA ALA A 20 -3.96 -10.89 -7.96
C ALA A 20 -4.68 -9.58 -7.63
N ILE A 21 -4.11 -8.78 -6.72
CA ILE A 21 -4.57 -7.41 -6.49
C ILE A 21 -4.08 -6.63 -7.70
N ALA A 22 -4.96 -6.49 -8.69
CA ALA A 22 -4.71 -5.79 -9.95
C ALA A 22 -5.26 -4.35 -9.87
N HIS A 23 -5.17 -3.71 -8.71
CA HIS A 23 -5.62 -2.33 -8.55
C HIS A 23 -4.44 -1.45 -8.15
N SER A 24 -4.33 -0.31 -8.82
CA SER A 24 -3.43 0.76 -8.41
C SER A 24 -3.69 1.14 -6.97
N GLU A 25 -2.65 1.16 -6.14
CA GLU A 25 -2.70 1.51 -4.73
C GLU A 25 -1.58 2.50 -4.41
N LEU A 26 -1.87 3.46 -3.52
CA LEU A 26 -0.87 4.36 -2.95
C LEU A 26 0.03 3.56 -2.01
N VAL A 27 1.31 3.43 -2.37
CA VAL A 27 2.30 2.65 -1.60
C VAL A 27 3.00 3.53 -0.58
N SER A 28 3.32 4.76 -0.96
CA SER A 28 3.99 5.70 -0.06
C SER A 28 3.59 7.14 -0.36
N SER A 29 3.74 8.00 0.63
CA SER A 29 3.56 9.45 0.48
C SER A 29 4.54 10.23 1.34
N ASN A 30 4.92 11.41 0.88
CA ASN A 30 5.69 12.38 1.64
C ASN A 30 4.99 13.74 1.63
N PRO A 31 4.46 14.22 2.80
CA PRO A 31 4.42 13.55 4.11
C PRO A 31 3.56 12.29 4.12
N SER A 32 3.91 11.34 5.00
CA SER A 32 3.12 10.11 5.16
C SER A 32 1.74 10.40 5.77
N ALA A 33 0.79 9.51 5.51
CA ALA A 33 -0.54 9.59 6.13
C ALA A 33 -0.43 9.60 7.66
N SER A 34 -1.15 10.51 8.29
CA SER A 34 -1.16 10.75 9.75
C SER A 34 0.18 11.22 10.35
N ALA A 35 1.17 11.58 9.53
CA ALA A 35 2.44 12.12 10.02
C ALA A 35 2.23 13.44 10.77
N ASN A 36 3.08 13.67 11.79
CA ASN A 36 3.26 14.96 12.42
C ASN A 36 4.61 15.51 11.96
N ILE A 37 4.60 16.65 11.31
CA ILE A 37 5.80 17.30 10.78
C ILE A 37 5.94 18.71 11.36
N GLU A 38 7.17 19.19 11.50
CA GLU A 38 7.46 20.52 12.05
C GLU A 38 7.35 21.62 11.00
N GLN A 39 7.62 21.28 9.76
CA GLN A 39 7.61 22.23 8.64
C GLN A 39 6.95 21.60 7.42
N LEU A 40 6.20 22.42 6.70
CA LEU A 40 5.61 22.02 5.43
C LEU A 40 6.75 21.76 4.42
N PRO A 41 6.74 20.63 3.68
CA PRO A 41 7.72 20.36 2.65
C PRO A 41 7.51 21.30 1.43
N GLU A 42 8.50 21.38 0.57
CA GLU A 42 8.38 22.15 -0.69
C GLU A 42 7.40 21.52 -1.68
N GLN A 43 7.21 20.20 -1.58
CA GLN A 43 6.30 19.44 -2.44
C GLN A 43 5.68 18.26 -1.71
N ILE A 44 4.52 17.83 -2.20
CA ILE A 44 3.95 16.51 -1.88
C ILE A 44 4.44 15.52 -2.93
N GLU A 45 4.82 14.33 -2.49
CA GLU A 45 5.16 13.19 -3.35
C GLU A 45 4.27 11.99 -2.98
N LEU A 46 3.66 11.37 -4.00
CA LEU A 46 2.87 10.15 -3.86
C LEU A 46 3.47 9.09 -4.77
N GLU A 47 3.63 7.87 -4.27
CA GLU A 47 4.13 6.72 -5.03
C GLU A 47 3.11 5.60 -5.05
N PHE A 48 2.89 5.03 -6.22
CA PHE A 48 1.92 3.98 -6.48
C PHE A 48 2.62 2.66 -6.84
N ASN A 49 1.93 1.55 -6.68
CA ASN A 49 2.44 0.22 -7.04
C ASN A 49 2.48 -0.03 -8.57
N GLU A 50 1.87 0.84 -9.38
CA GLU A 50 1.80 0.73 -10.84
C GLU A 50 2.17 2.06 -11.52
N GLU A 51 2.57 1.98 -12.79
CA GLU A 51 2.80 3.17 -13.59
C GLU A 51 1.52 3.97 -13.79
N LEU A 52 1.67 5.29 -13.79
CA LEU A 52 0.60 6.25 -14.01
C LEU A 52 0.61 6.75 -15.45
N LEU A 53 -0.57 6.89 -16.04
CA LEU A 53 -0.70 7.53 -17.34
C LEU A 53 -0.40 9.03 -17.22
N ASN A 54 0.50 9.52 -18.05
CA ASN A 54 0.75 10.96 -18.14
C ASN A 54 -0.29 11.61 -19.08
N LEU A 55 -1.43 11.97 -18.52
CA LEU A 55 -2.58 12.53 -19.24
C LEU A 55 -2.66 14.07 -19.13
N GLY A 56 -1.54 14.75 -18.91
CA GLY A 56 -1.55 16.18 -18.60
C GLY A 56 -2.39 16.44 -17.34
N ASN A 57 -3.48 17.21 -17.50
CA ASN A 57 -4.37 17.54 -16.36
C ASN A 57 -5.26 16.38 -15.86
N GLY A 58 -5.09 15.16 -16.38
CA GLY A 58 -5.85 13.98 -15.95
C GLY A 58 -5.51 13.50 -14.55
N ASN A 59 -4.25 13.71 -14.11
CA ASN A 59 -3.79 13.45 -12.76
C ASN A 59 -3.77 14.74 -11.96
N SER A 60 -4.22 14.71 -10.72
CA SER A 60 -4.29 15.90 -9.87
C SER A 60 -3.99 15.56 -8.41
N VAL A 61 -3.32 16.50 -7.74
CA VAL A 61 -3.12 16.49 -6.29
C VAL A 61 -3.50 17.88 -5.78
N SER A 62 -4.39 17.95 -4.79
CA SER A 62 -4.79 19.17 -4.08
C SER A 62 -4.41 19.06 -2.62
N ILE A 63 -3.89 20.14 -2.06
CA ILE A 63 -3.43 20.20 -0.68
C ILE A 63 -4.18 21.29 0.06
N MET A 64 -5.17 20.88 0.86
CA MET A 64 -6.02 21.78 1.62
C MET A 64 -5.42 22.10 2.97
N THR A 65 -5.30 23.37 3.29
CA THR A 65 -4.93 23.87 4.62
C THR A 65 -6.05 23.61 5.64
N PRO A 66 -5.81 23.80 6.93
CA PRO A 66 -6.86 23.77 7.96
C PRO A 66 -7.99 24.77 7.70
N SER A 67 -7.70 25.94 7.09
CA SER A 67 -8.72 26.94 6.70
C SER A 67 -9.49 26.56 5.43
N GLY A 68 -9.05 25.53 4.69
CA GLY A 68 -9.70 25.04 3.47
C GLY A 68 -9.17 25.68 2.18
N GLU A 69 -8.03 26.35 2.21
CA GLU A 69 -7.35 26.87 1.03
C GLU A 69 -6.50 25.76 0.36
N ASP A 70 -6.52 25.67 -0.98
CA ASP A 70 -5.60 24.81 -1.73
C ASP A 70 -4.27 25.53 -1.97
N ILE A 71 -3.20 25.03 -1.38
CA ILE A 71 -1.86 25.58 -1.49
C ILE A 71 -1.01 24.92 -2.57
N GLY A 72 -1.57 24.04 -3.39
CA GLY A 72 -0.86 23.44 -4.52
C GLY A 72 -0.40 24.48 -5.54
N MET A 73 0.88 24.49 -5.89
CA MET A 73 1.46 25.42 -6.86
C MET A 73 1.72 24.73 -8.20
N GLY A 74 1.41 25.43 -9.30
CA GLY A 74 1.65 24.95 -10.66
C GLY A 74 0.81 23.72 -11.04
N GLU A 75 1.30 22.90 -11.95
CA GLU A 75 0.67 21.66 -12.38
C GLU A 75 1.21 20.47 -11.59
N THR A 76 0.42 19.40 -11.56
CA THR A 76 0.86 18.12 -11.01
C THR A 76 1.80 17.44 -12.00
N SER A 77 2.98 17.01 -11.56
CA SER A 77 3.94 16.26 -12.37
C SER A 77 3.78 14.76 -12.16
N THR A 78 3.78 13.99 -13.25
CA THR A 78 3.67 12.52 -13.24
C THR A 78 4.90 11.92 -13.89
N GLN A 79 5.60 11.02 -13.17
CA GLN A 79 6.78 10.29 -13.66
C GLN A 79 6.75 8.83 -13.20
N GLY A 80 6.49 7.91 -14.14
CA GLY A 80 6.39 6.48 -13.83
C GLY A 80 5.32 6.20 -12.78
N THR A 81 5.72 5.69 -11.62
CA THR A 81 4.84 5.39 -10.48
C THR A 81 4.60 6.60 -9.56
N LYS A 82 5.24 7.73 -9.81
CA LYS A 82 5.25 8.89 -8.92
C LYS A 82 4.46 10.07 -9.47
N ILE A 83 3.81 10.77 -8.54
CA ILE A 83 3.15 12.04 -8.79
C ILE A 83 3.61 13.06 -7.75
N THR A 84 3.93 14.27 -8.19
CA THR A 84 4.40 15.35 -7.33
C THR A 84 3.62 16.63 -7.55
N ARG A 85 3.46 17.41 -6.50
CA ARG A 85 2.86 18.74 -6.53
C ARG A 85 3.66 19.70 -5.67
N LEU A 86 4.15 20.78 -6.23
CA LEU A 86 4.79 21.86 -5.49
C LEU A 86 3.77 22.59 -4.60
N LEU A 87 4.26 23.17 -3.51
CA LEU A 87 3.44 23.88 -2.54
C LEU A 87 3.81 25.37 -2.46
N ASN A 88 2.79 26.20 -2.31
CA ASN A 88 2.98 27.57 -1.83
C ASN A 88 3.30 27.54 -0.34
N THR A 89 4.08 28.52 0.11
CA THR A 89 4.36 28.69 1.54
C THR A 89 3.11 29.14 2.28
N THR A 90 2.89 28.58 3.46
CA THR A 90 1.85 29.03 4.39
C THR A 90 2.40 28.99 5.81
N SER A 91 1.89 29.86 6.68
CA SER A 91 2.16 29.85 8.11
C SER A 91 1.11 29.07 8.91
N GLU A 92 0.14 28.46 8.23
CA GLU A 92 -0.89 27.69 8.89
C GLU A 92 -0.30 26.41 9.52
N THR A 93 -0.82 26.07 10.68
CA THR A 93 -0.52 24.85 11.42
C THR A 93 -1.80 24.08 11.68
N GLY A 94 -1.68 22.77 11.91
CA GLY A 94 -2.81 21.88 12.13
C GLY A 94 -2.94 20.82 11.05
N LYS A 95 -4.17 20.35 10.85
CA LYS A 95 -4.45 19.21 9.97
C LYS A 95 -4.59 19.66 8.52
N PHE A 96 -3.63 19.25 7.69
CA PHE A 96 -3.69 19.38 6.23
C PHE A 96 -4.32 18.14 5.61
N GLN A 97 -5.02 18.32 4.48
CA GLN A 97 -5.64 17.23 3.75
C GLN A 97 -5.10 17.18 2.31
N VAL A 98 -4.59 16.02 1.93
CA VAL A 98 -4.19 15.74 0.54
C VAL A 98 -5.28 14.94 -0.14
N LYS A 99 -5.76 15.44 -1.27
CA LYS A 99 -6.70 14.76 -2.18
C LYS A 99 -5.97 14.46 -3.47
N TYR A 100 -6.09 13.26 -3.98
CA TYR A 100 -5.50 12.91 -5.26
C TYR A 100 -6.47 12.17 -6.16
N ARG A 101 -6.25 12.32 -7.46
CA ARG A 101 -6.90 11.59 -8.53
C ARG A 101 -5.81 11.21 -9.52
N VAL A 102 -5.65 9.93 -9.82
CA VAL A 102 -4.67 9.42 -10.77
C VAL A 102 -5.30 8.37 -11.69
N ALA A 103 -4.80 8.30 -12.92
CA ALA A 103 -5.10 7.22 -13.86
C ALA A 103 -3.88 6.31 -13.96
N SER A 104 -4.06 5.03 -13.71
CA SER A 104 -3.01 4.02 -13.86
C SER A 104 -2.90 3.49 -15.28
N ALA A 105 -1.78 2.85 -15.59
CA ALA A 105 -1.51 2.30 -16.91
C ALA A 105 -2.52 1.22 -17.35
N ASP A 106 -3.20 0.57 -16.41
CA ASP A 106 -4.31 -0.36 -16.66
C ASP A 106 -5.62 0.34 -17.06
N GLY A 107 -5.65 1.68 -17.05
CA GLY A 107 -6.79 2.52 -17.43
C GLY A 107 -7.78 2.82 -16.29
N HIS A 108 -7.56 2.31 -15.08
CA HIS A 108 -8.41 2.64 -13.93
C HIS A 108 -8.05 3.99 -13.32
N VAL A 109 -9.07 4.65 -12.77
CA VAL A 109 -8.91 5.90 -12.04
C VAL A 109 -9.01 5.64 -10.55
N LEU A 110 -7.94 5.99 -9.85
CA LEU A 110 -7.88 5.95 -8.39
C LEU A 110 -8.09 7.35 -7.81
N ASN A 111 -8.95 7.45 -6.81
CA ASN A 111 -9.14 8.65 -6.00
C ASN A 111 -8.85 8.32 -4.55
N GLY A 112 -8.14 9.21 -3.86
CA GLY A 112 -7.88 9.02 -2.45
C GLY A 112 -7.72 10.32 -1.69
N ILE A 113 -7.79 10.18 -0.37
CA ILE A 113 -7.65 11.28 0.58
C ILE A 113 -6.86 10.77 1.78
N TYR A 114 -5.88 11.55 2.22
CA TYR A 114 -5.22 11.36 3.50
C TYR A 114 -4.95 12.70 4.18
N THR A 115 -4.54 12.67 5.42
CA THR A 115 -4.23 13.86 6.20
C THR A 115 -2.87 13.72 6.87
N PHE A 116 -2.20 14.83 7.11
CA PHE A 116 -1.03 14.95 7.98
C PHE A 116 -1.18 16.21 8.83
N ASN A 117 -0.37 16.35 9.87
CA ASN A 117 -0.42 17.49 10.77
C ASN A 117 0.89 18.28 10.74
N VAL A 118 0.79 19.59 10.63
CA VAL A 118 1.92 20.51 10.76
C VAL A 118 1.84 21.17 12.13
N SER A 119 2.84 20.95 12.97
CA SER A 119 2.94 21.55 14.29
C SER A 119 4.22 22.37 14.37
N GLN A 120 4.12 23.69 14.58
CA GLN A 120 5.30 24.43 14.98
C GLN A 120 5.71 23.95 16.37
N THR A 121 6.85 23.28 16.46
CA THR A 121 7.36 22.81 17.74
C THR A 121 7.84 24.02 18.55
N ALA A 122 7.06 24.45 19.54
CA ALA A 122 7.65 25.07 20.70
C ALA A 122 8.48 23.99 21.41
N VAL A 123 9.79 24.23 21.55
CA VAL A 123 10.84 23.43 22.22
C VAL A 123 10.33 22.24 23.05
N PRO A 124 10.85 21.03 22.84
CA PRO A 124 10.33 19.82 23.48
C PRO A 124 10.65 19.82 24.98
N ILE A 125 9.59 19.77 25.77
CA ILE A 125 9.69 19.18 27.12
C ILE A 125 9.69 17.66 26.87
N SER A 126 10.81 17.01 27.20
CA SER A 126 10.95 15.57 27.18
C SER A 126 9.90 14.93 28.09
N GLU A 127 8.84 14.42 27.52
CA GLU A 127 8.05 13.38 28.17
C GLU A 127 8.26 12.06 27.43
N ASN A 128 8.94 11.21 28.18
CA ASN A 128 9.22 9.82 27.88
C ASN A 128 7.89 9.04 27.84
N LEU A 129 7.34 8.82 26.66
CA LEU A 129 6.21 7.93 26.48
C LEU A 129 6.65 6.69 25.72
N ASN A 130 6.61 5.58 26.45
CA ASN A 130 6.77 4.22 25.97
C ASN A 130 6.12 4.02 24.59
N SER A 131 6.95 3.70 23.62
CA SER A 131 6.54 3.20 22.32
C SER A 131 5.83 1.86 22.51
N ALA A 132 4.53 1.86 22.36
CA ALA A 132 3.83 0.62 22.04
C ALA A 132 4.16 0.30 20.58
N GLU A 133 4.99 -0.70 20.35
CA GLU A 133 5.17 -1.33 19.05
C GLU A 133 3.80 -1.75 18.50
N PRO A 134 3.49 -1.48 17.22
CA PRO A 134 2.36 -2.14 16.59
C PRO A 134 2.69 -3.63 16.52
N GLU A 135 1.94 -4.43 17.25
CA GLU A 135 1.97 -5.88 17.10
C GLU A 135 1.71 -6.20 15.61
N SER A 136 2.77 -6.62 14.94
CA SER A 136 2.71 -7.32 13.68
C SER A 136 1.77 -8.51 13.89
N GLY A 137 0.52 -8.36 13.43
CA GLY A 137 -0.42 -9.46 13.39
C GLY A 137 0.24 -10.63 12.67
N SER A 138 0.80 -11.54 13.45
CA SER A 138 1.43 -12.75 12.94
C SER A 138 0.41 -13.45 12.07
N ASN A 139 0.73 -13.65 10.81
CA ASN A 139 0.00 -14.48 9.86
C ASN A 139 0.09 -15.97 10.27
N LEU A 140 -0.12 -16.25 11.56
CA LEU A 140 -0.06 -17.57 12.18
C LEU A 140 -1.00 -18.55 11.46
N LEU A 141 -2.17 -18.05 11.03
CA LEU A 141 -3.13 -18.85 10.26
C LEU A 141 -2.59 -19.23 8.87
N ILE A 142 -1.94 -18.30 8.17
CA ILE A 142 -1.35 -18.57 6.85
C ILE A 142 -0.18 -19.53 6.99
N THR A 143 0.66 -19.36 8.01
CA THR A 143 1.80 -20.24 8.29
C THR A 143 1.33 -21.65 8.66
N LEU A 144 0.28 -21.80 9.47
CA LEU A 144 -0.30 -23.09 9.81
C LEU A 144 -0.91 -23.79 8.59
N VAL A 145 -1.63 -23.06 7.74
CA VAL A 145 -2.22 -23.61 6.51
C VAL A 145 -1.13 -24.12 5.56
N THR A 146 -0.04 -23.36 5.38
CA THR A 146 1.08 -23.79 4.50
C THR A 146 1.80 -25.02 5.04
N ILE A 147 2.00 -25.14 6.36
CA ILE A 147 2.61 -26.32 6.99
C ILE A 147 1.71 -27.56 6.83
N ILE A 148 0.41 -27.43 7.06
CA ILE A 148 -0.56 -28.52 6.90
C ILE A 148 -0.61 -28.98 5.44
N LEU A 149 -0.66 -28.05 4.49
CA LEU A 149 -0.66 -28.37 3.06
C LEU A 149 0.62 -29.11 2.63
N GLY A 150 1.78 -28.69 3.12
CA GLY A 150 3.07 -29.35 2.91
C GLY A 150 3.08 -30.78 3.45
N ALA A 151 2.57 -30.99 4.67
CA ALA A 151 2.49 -32.31 5.28
C ALA A 151 1.59 -33.28 4.49
N VAL A 152 0.44 -32.78 4.00
CA VAL A 152 -0.49 -33.58 3.16
C VAL A 152 0.17 -34.01 1.84
N VAL A 153 0.92 -33.11 1.18
CA VAL A 153 1.64 -33.43 -0.06
C VAL A 153 2.69 -34.49 0.16
N VAL A 154 3.49 -34.39 1.24
CA VAL A 154 4.52 -35.38 1.60
C VAL A 154 3.89 -36.75 1.90
N LEU A 155 2.77 -36.78 2.61
CA LEU A 155 2.05 -38.01 2.93
C LEU A 155 1.48 -38.68 1.67
N LEU A 156 0.91 -37.92 0.74
CA LEU A 156 0.39 -38.42 -0.53
C LEU A 156 1.51 -38.97 -1.43
N LEU A 157 2.67 -38.27 -1.49
CA LEU A 157 3.85 -38.73 -2.20
C LEU A 157 4.37 -40.04 -1.60
N GLY A 158 4.42 -40.17 -0.27
CA GLY A 158 4.81 -41.41 0.42
C GLY A 158 3.90 -42.58 0.08
N LEU A 159 2.58 -42.36 0.05
CA LEU A 159 1.59 -43.37 -0.34
C LEU A 159 1.73 -43.77 -1.83
N LEU A 160 2.03 -42.86 -2.71
CA LEU A 160 2.29 -43.12 -4.12
C LEU A 160 3.54 -43.99 -4.34
N ILE A 161 4.63 -43.66 -3.63
CA ILE A 161 5.87 -44.44 -3.71
C ILE A 161 5.65 -45.88 -3.14
N ARG A 162 4.92 -45.98 -2.03
CA ARG A 162 4.59 -47.29 -1.42
C ARG A 162 3.69 -48.12 -2.33
N SER A 163 2.72 -47.50 -3.05
CA SER A 163 1.84 -48.18 -4.00
C SER A 163 2.54 -48.64 -5.28
N ARG A 164 3.72 -48.09 -5.59
CA ARG A 164 4.55 -48.46 -6.75
C ARG A 164 5.45 -49.62 -6.48
N LYS A 165 5.71 -49.94 -5.19
CA LYS A 165 6.57 -51.08 -4.77
C LYS A 165 5.76 -52.36 -4.48
N ARG A 166 4.45 -52.34 -4.64
CA ARG A 166 3.56 -53.49 -4.65
C ARG A 166 3.02 -53.72 -6.07
#